data_2ca03904d204a684776cae6c9ee45c70
#
_entry.id   2ca03904d204a684776cae6c9ee45c70
#
_cell.length_a   1.000
_cell.length_b   1.000
_cell.length_c   1.000
_cell.angle_alpha   90.00
_cell.angle_beta   90.00
_cell.angle_gamma   90.00
#
_symmetry.space_group_name_H-M   'P 1'
#
loop_
_entity.id
_entity.type
_entity.pdbx_description
1 polymer ?
#
loop_
_entity_poly.entity_id
_entity_poly.type
_entity_poly.pdbx_seq_one_letter_code
_entity_poly.pdbx_strand_id
1 'polypeptide(L)'
;MKKILLILLLLPTLLFSQGPGPCIPTLININLDQYPSETTWDIQDSVGNILISGGPYTNVPNYEPQYINHCLPVGNMTFTIYDLYGDGLQGTLWGGQDGSYYIIQCDDTLVYGNDPAFGFDSTHVFMSDLCPPPPPVPGCLDDDYLEYNPLAN
;
A
#
# COMPACT_ATOMS: atom_id res chain seq x y z
N MET A 1 47.39 -49.88 3.58
CA MET A 1 46.07 -49.35 3.26
C MET A 1 45.83 -48.10 4.11
N LYS A 2 46.00 -46.90 3.50
CA LYS A 2 45.77 -45.61 4.19
C LYS A 2 44.30 -45.26 4.13
N LYS A 3 43.63 -45.18 5.30
CA LYS A 3 42.24 -44.72 5.41
C LYS A 3 42.26 -43.19 5.34
N ILE A 4 41.69 -42.62 4.28
CA ILE A 4 41.46 -41.18 4.13
C ILE A 4 40.18 -40.85 4.92
N LEU A 5 40.32 -40.09 6.00
CA LEU A 5 39.22 -39.56 6.78
C LEU A 5 38.71 -38.27 6.10
N LEU A 6 37.56 -38.37 5.47
CA LEU A 6 36.90 -37.23 4.85
C LEU A 6 36.21 -36.41 5.96
N ILE A 7 36.79 -35.31 6.36
CA ILE A 7 36.20 -34.37 7.30
C ILE A 7 35.22 -33.47 6.47
N LEU A 8 33.94 -33.73 6.62
CA LEU A 8 32.87 -32.88 6.06
C LEU A 8 32.78 -31.61 6.91
N LEU A 9 33.36 -30.51 6.42
CA LEU A 9 33.21 -29.19 7.05
C LEU A 9 31.75 -28.71 6.84
N LEU A 10 30.94 -28.86 7.86
CA LEU A 10 29.64 -28.18 7.97
C LEU A 10 29.91 -26.69 8.22
N LEU A 11 29.92 -25.89 7.16
CA LEU A 11 29.85 -24.43 7.25
C LEU A 11 28.47 -24.05 7.81
N PRO A 12 28.40 -23.32 8.94
CA PRO A 12 27.12 -22.76 9.38
C PRO A 12 26.66 -21.76 8.34
N THR A 13 25.51 -22.02 7.70
CA THR A 13 24.81 -21.03 6.91
C THR A 13 24.37 -19.93 7.87
N LEU A 14 25.04 -18.79 7.85
CA LEU A 14 24.58 -17.57 8.50
C LEU A 14 23.28 -17.17 7.81
N LEU A 15 22.15 -17.55 8.39
CA LEU A 15 20.86 -16.97 8.08
C LEU A 15 20.94 -15.51 8.55
N PHE A 16 21.29 -14.61 7.63
CA PHE A 16 21.02 -13.19 7.83
C PHE A 16 19.51 -13.04 7.92
N SER A 17 19.00 -12.90 9.15
CA SER A 17 17.68 -12.33 9.37
C SER A 17 17.75 -10.91 8.81
N GLN A 18 17.23 -10.72 7.60
CA GLN A 18 16.95 -9.38 7.10
C GLN A 18 15.92 -8.80 8.05
N GLY A 19 16.27 -7.73 8.74
CA GLY A 19 15.30 -6.95 9.48
C GLY A 19 14.15 -6.51 8.56
N PRO A 20 13.01 -6.08 9.10
CA PRO A 20 11.94 -5.56 8.27
C PRO A 20 12.54 -4.50 7.33
N GLY A 21 12.33 -4.69 6.04
CA GLY A 21 12.81 -3.78 4.99
C GLY A 21 12.29 -2.36 5.23
N PRO A 22 12.71 -1.38 4.43
CA PRO A 22 12.24 -0.02 4.54
C PRO A 22 10.70 -0.01 4.47
N CYS A 23 10.12 0.79 5.33
CA CYS A 23 8.70 0.97 5.52
C CYS A 23 8.27 2.18 4.70
N ILE A 24 7.43 1.99 3.70
CA ILE A 24 6.97 3.05 2.80
C ILE A 24 5.59 3.53 3.25
N PRO A 25 5.46 4.81 3.68
CA PRO A 25 4.17 5.38 4.08
C PRO A 25 3.18 5.31 2.92
N THR A 26 2.04 4.72 3.17
CA THR A 26 0.99 4.48 2.16
C THR A 26 -0.34 4.93 2.72
N LEU A 27 -1.07 5.74 1.96
CA LEU A 27 -2.45 6.14 2.24
C LEU A 27 -3.39 5.25 1.44
N ILE A 28 -4.29 4.58 2.13
CA ILE A 28 -5.40 3.83 1.55
C ILE A 28 -6.66 4.63 1.85
N ASN A 29 -7.42 4.98 0.83
CA ASN A 29 -8.71 5.61 0.98
C ASN A 29 -9.80 4.74 0.38
N ILE A 30 -10.88 4.53 1.15
CA ILE A 30 -12.10 3.87 0.70
C ILE A 30 -13.24 4.85 0.95
N ASN A 31 -13.80 5.41 -0.12
CA ASN A 31 -15.03 6.19 -0.07
C ASN A 31 -16.19 5.22 -0.14
N LEU A 32 -16.85 5.02 0.99
CA LEU A 32 -17.96 4.10 1.10
C LEU A 32 -19.20 4.64 0.36
N ASP A 33 -20.04 3.75 -0.11
CA ASP A 33 -21.38 4.04 -0.61
C ASP A 33 -22.43 4.09 0.53
N GLN A 34 -23.67 3.77 0.24
CA GLN A 34 -24.75 3.74 1.25
C GLN A 34 -24.79 2.45 2.08
N TYR A 35 -23.98 1.43 1.75
CA TYR A 35 -23.94 0.14 2.43
C TYR A 35 -22.56 -0.20 3.00
N PRO A 36 -22.03 0.60 3.94
CA PRO A 36 -20.65 0.44 4.46
C PRO A 36 -20.35 -0.94 5.00
N SER A 37 -21.36 -1.64 5.52
CA SER A 37 -21.20 -2.97 6.12
C SER A 37 -20.92 -4.10 5.12
N GLU A 38 -21.06 -3.83 3.83
CA GLU A 38 -20.85 -4.81 2.76
C GLU A 38 -19.41 -4.80 2.25
N THR A 39 -18.70 -3.71 2.48
CA THR A 39 -17.33 -3.48 1.97
C THR A 39 -16.27 -4.03 2.92
N THR A 40 -15.40 -4.87 2.38
CA THR A 40 -14.13 -5.29 3.02
C THR A 40 -12.98 -5.20 2.01
N TRP A 41 -11.74 -5.19 2.49
CA TRP A 41 -10.57 -5.17 1.62
C TRP A 41 -9.33 -5.70 2.34
N ASP A 42 -8.33 -6.11 1.57
CA ASP A 42 -7.00 -6.44 2.07
C ASP A 42 -5.88 -6.01 1.11
N ILE A 43 -4.67 -5.93 1.65
CA ILE A 43 -3.42 -5.84 0.88
C ILE A 43 -2.56 -7.04 1.26
N GLN A 44 -2.11 -7.77 0.25
CA GLN A 44 -1.26 -8.94 0.37
C GLN A 44 0.11 -8.69 -0.28
N ASP A 45 1.14 -9.34 0.27
CA ASP A 45 2.46 -9.42 -0.38
C ASP A 45 2.48 -10.42 -1.54
N SER A 46 3.62 -10.53 -2.23
CA SER A 46 3.79 -11.41 -3.40
C SER A 46 3.67 -12.92 -3.09
N VAL A 47 3.65 -13.31 -1.82
CA VAL A 47 3.48 -14.71 -1.38
C VAL A 47 2.12 -14.96 -0.75
N GLY A 48 1.24 -13.95 -0.73
CA GLY A 48 -0.14 -14.04 -0.25
C GLY A 48 -0.33 -13.80 1.24
N ASN A 49 0.65 -13.26 1.96
CA ASN A 49 0.46 -12.85 3.34
C ASN A 49 -0.33 -11.54 3.39
N ILE A 50 -1.41 -11.49 4.18
CA ILE A 50 -2.15 -10.26 4.42
C ILE A 50 -1.30 -9.33 5.29
N LEU A 51 -0.98 -8.14 4.75
CA LEU A 51 -0.24 -7.10 5.45
C LEU A 51 -1.16 -6.17 6.24
N ILE A 52 -2.32 -5.87 5.68
CA ILE A 52 -3.38 -5.08 6.29
C ILE A 52 -4.71 -5.42 5.66
N SER A 53 -5.78 -5.25 6.41
CA SER A 53 -7.16 -5.40 5.93
C SER A 53 -8.10 -4.43 6.65
N GLY A 54 -9.27 -4.18 6.07
CA GLY A 54 -10.30 -3.32 6.66
C GLY A 54 -11.71 -3.75 6.32
N GLY A 55 -12.68 -3.17 7.05
CA GLY A 55 -14.08 -3.55 6.99
C GLY A 55 -14.40 -4.88 7.72
N PRO A 56 -15.68 -5.34 7.72
CA PRO A 56 -16.83 -4.56 7.29
C PRO A 56 -17.08 -3.33 8.18
N TYR A 57 -17.58 -2.25 7.62
CA TYR A 57 -17.76 -0.96 8.29
C TYR A 57 -19.15 -0.83 8.96
N THR A 58 -19.47 -1.69 9.88
CA THR A 58 -20.81 -1.84 10.47
C THR A 58 -21.28 -0.66 11.33
N ASN A 59 -20.36 0.18 11.82
CA ASN A 59 -20.65 1.32 12.69
C ASN A 59 -20.22 2.67 12.07
N VAL A 60 -20.07 2.71 10.77
CA VAL A 60 -19.64 3.91 10.03
C VAL A 60 -20.85 4.47 9.31
N PRO A 61 -21.05 5.81 9.29
CA PRO A 61 -22.08 6.45 8.49
C PRO A 61 -21.93 6.14 7.01
N ASN A 62 -23.07 6.13 6.28
CA ASN A 62 -23.06 6.00 4.82
C ASN A 62 -22.23 7.13 4.20
N TYR A 63 -21.52 6.83 3.13
CA TYR A 63 -20.66 7.77 2.38
C TYR A 63 -19.46 8.32 3.16
N GLU A 64 -19.16 7.79 4.34
CA GLU A 64 -18.02 8.25 5.14
C GLU A 64 -16.71 7.73 4.54
N PRO A 65 -15.78 8.63 4.15
CA PRO A 65 -14.49 8.19 3.64
C PRO A 65 -13.62 7.60 4.75
N GLN A 66 -12.97 6.50 4.47
CA GLN A 66 -12.04 5.81 5.35
C GLN A 66 -10.62 6.11 4.91
N TYR A 67 -9.85 6.84 5.71
CA TYR A 67 -8.45 7.17 5.46
C TYR A 67 -7.55 6.33 6.37
N ILE A 68 -6.83 5.41 5.80
CA ILE A 68 -5.96 4.49 6.51
C ILE A 68 -4.50 4.76 6.12
N ASN A 69 -3.69 5.18 7.09
CA ASN A 69 -2.26 5.30 6.91
C ASN A 69 -1.58 4.01 7.38
N HIS A 70 -0.87 3.38 6.49
CA HIS A 70 -0.14 2.14 6.78
C HIS A 70 1.24 2.16 6.13
N CYS A 71 2.10 1.30 6.61
CA CYS A 71 3.47 1.18 6.18
C CYS A 71 3.64 -0.13 5.42
N LEU A 72 3.87 -0.05 4.12
CA LEU A 72 4.10 -1.23 3.29
C LEU A 72 5.60 -1.48 3.08
N PRO A 73 6.04 -2.75 3.02
CA PRO A 73 7.39 -3.07 2.60
C PRO A 73 7.55 -2.83 1.08
N VAL A 74 8.80 -2.71 0.62
CA VAL A 74 9.10 -2.68 -0.82
C VAL A 74 8.77 -4.03 -1.44
N GLY A 75 8.10 -4.02 -2.59
CA GLY A 75 7.77 -5.22 -3.37
C GLY A 75 6.42 -5.16 -4.06
N ASN A 76 6.10 -6.25 -4.77
CA ASN A 76 4.79 -6.41 -5.41
C ASN A 76 3.71 -6.66 -4.36
N MET A 77 2.63 -5.89 -4.47
CA MET A 77 1.46 -5.96 -3.61
C MET A 77 0.22 -6.25 -4.43
N THR A 78 -0.73 -6.93 -3.80
CA THR A 78 -2.07 -7.14 -4.35
C THR A 78 -3.07 -6.51 -3.38
N PHE A 79 -3.81 -5.53 -3.86
CA PHE A 79 -4.98 -4.97 -3.17
C PHE A 79 -6.23 -5.62 -3.74
N THR A 80 -7.10 -6.12 -2.87
CA THR A 80 -8.42 -6.60 -3.27
C THR A 80 -9.48 -5.96 -2.38
N ILE A 81 -10.51 -5.40 -3.01
CA ILE A 81 -11.72 -4.91 -2.35
C ILE A 81 -12.86 -5.88 -2.67
N TYR A 82 -13.69 -6.16 -1.69
CA TYR A 82 -14.80 -7.11 -1.77
C TYR A 82 -16.09 -6.41 -1.40
N ASP A 83 -17.16 -6.84 -2.07
CA ASP A 83 -18.52 -6.48 -1.77
C ASP A 83 -19.36 -7.72 -1.48
N LEU A 84 -20.21 -7.66 -0.44
CA LEU A 84 -20.96 -8.83 0.03
C LEU A 84 -22.10 -9.24 -0.91
N TYR A 85 -22.72 -8.28 -1.58
CA TYR A 85 -23.91 -8.51 -2.43
C TYR A 85 -23.62 -8.46 -3.93
N GLY A 86 -22.43 -8.05 -4.34
CA GLY A 86 -21.96 -8.13 -5.70
C GLY A 86 -22.39 -6.97 -6.59
N ASP A 87 -22.72 -5.82 -6.00
CA ASP A 87 -22.94 -4.56 -6.72
C ASP A 87 -21.75 -3.59 -6.57
N GLY A 88 -20.73 -4.00 -5.83
CA GLY A 88 -19.51 -3.24 -5.62
C GLY A 88 -19.74 -2.04 -4.71
N LEU A 89 -19.39 -0.85 -5.17
CA LEU A 89 -19.64 0.42 -4.48
C LEU A 89 -20.71 1.24 -5.24
N GLN A 90 -21.63 0.57 -5.95
CA GLN A 90 -22.59 1.23 -6.84
C GLN A 90 -23.88 1.69 -6.11
N GLY A 91 -23.75 2.68 -5.24
CA GLY A 91 -24.88 3.24 -4.49
C GLY A 91 -25.94 3.91 -5.33
N THR A 92 -25.61 4.42 -6.54
CA THR A 92 -26.57 5.11 -7.44
C THR A 92 -27.68 4.19 -7.93
N LEU A 93 -27.46 2.87 -8.01
CA LEU A 93 -28.53 1.90 -8.33
C LEU A 93 -29.69 1.95 -7.33
N TRP A 94 -29.40 2.32 -6.09
CA TRP A 94 -30.35 2.34 -4.98
C TRP A 94 -30.75 3.76 -4.56
N GLY A 95 -30.44 4.76 -5.42
CA GLY A 95 -30.77 6.16 -5.17
C GLY A 95 -29.79 6.91 -4.26
N GLY A 96 -28.64 6.32 -3.99
CA GLY A 96 -27.55 6.90 -3.22
C GLY A 96 -26.44 7.50 -4.07
N GLN A 97 -25.23 7.44 -3.58
CA GLN A 97 -24.00 7.87 -4.26
C GLN A 97 -23.05 6.68 -4.40
N ASP A 98 -22.32 6.65 -5.50
CA ASP A 98 -21.30 5.65 -5.72
C ASP A 98 -20.07 5.94 -4.85
N GLY A 99 -19.46 4.88 -4.36
CA GLY A 99 -18.18 4.94 -3.70
C GLY A 99 -17.01 4.87 -4.68
N SER A 100 -15.80 4.91 -4.13
CA SER A 100 -14.54 4.78 -4.88
C SER A 100 -13.42 4.42 -3.93
N TYR A 101 -12.27 4.05 -4.47
CA TYR A 101 -11.08 3.80 -3.65
C TYR A 101 -9.81 4.20 -4.37
N TYR A 102 -8.75 4.50 -3.58
CA TYR A 102 -7.42 4.74 -4.12
C TYR A 102 -6.32 4.41 -3.11
N ILE A 103 -5.14 4.11 -3.61
CA ILE A 103 -3.92 3.94 -2.83
C ILE A 103 -2.89 4.93 -3.33
N ILE A 104 -2.34 5.73 -2.41
CA ILE A 104 -1.31 6.73 -2.69
C ILE A 104 -0.04 6.37 -1.91
N GLN A 105 1.09 6.49 -2.59
CA GLN A 105 2.42 6.34 -2.02
C GLN A 105 3.36 7.37 -2.68
N CYS A 106 4.14 8.12 -1.89
CA CYS A 106 5.08 9.11 -2.44
C CYS A 106 4.41 10.16 -3.34
N ASP A 107 3.19 10.59 -3.01
CA ASP A 107 2.35 11.50 -3.80
C ASP A 107 1.85 10.93 -5.15
N ASP A 108 2.19 9.68 -5.48
CA ASP A 108 1.69 8.98 -6.66
C ASP A 108 0.49 8.09 -6.33
N THR A 109 -0.50 8.08 -7.22
CA THR A 109 -1.66 7.18 -7.13
C THR A 109 -1.31 5.84 -7.76
N LEU A 110 -1.13 4.81 -6.93
CA LEU A 110 -0.75 3.46 -7.36
C LEU A 110 -1.96 2.60 -7.75
N VAL A 111 -3.09 2.81 -7.09
CA VAL A 111 -4.37 2.15 -7.36
C VAL A 111 -5.47 3.20 -7.39
N TYR A 112 -6.36 3.08 -8.36
CA TYR A 112 -7.57 3.89 -8.43
C TYR A 112 -8.73 3.06 -8.97
N GLY A 113 -9.74 2.85 -8.13
CA GLY A 113 -10.99 2.19 -8.50
C GLY A 113 -12.05 3.22 -8.87
N ASN A 114 -12.27 3.40 -10.18
CA ASN A 114 -13.24 4.32 -10.76
C ASN A 114 -14.47 3.63 -11.35
N ASP A 115 -14.49 2.31 -11.34
CA ASP A 115 -15.67 1.50 -11.67
C ASP A 115 -16.34 1.06 -10.37
N PRO A 116 -17.42 1.72 -9.94
CA PRO A 116 -18.10 1.33 -8.72
C PRO A 116 -18.84 -0.02 -8.87
N ALA A 117 -19.16 -0.43 -10.08
CA ALA A 117 -19.92 -1.65 -10.38
C ALA A 117 -19.01 -2.88 -10.59
N PHE A 118 -17.99 -3.06 -9.75
CA PHE A 118 -17.00 -4.12 -9.92
C PHE A 118 -17.51 -5.54 -9.55
N GLY A 119 -18.73 -5.66 -9.04
CA GLY A 119 -19.28 -6.95 -8.63
C GLY A 119 -18.81 -7.37 -7.23
N PHE A 120 -18.54 -8.67 -7.04
CA PHE A 120 -18.16 -9.22 -5.74
C PHE A 120 -16.73 -8.87 -5.30
N ASP A 121 -15.83 -8.61 -6.25
CA ASP A 121 -14.46 -8.19 -5.94
C ASP A 121 -13.81 -7.42 -7.09
N SER A 122 -12.82 -6.59 -6.73
CA SER A 122 -11.91 -5.93 -7.66
C SER A 122 -10.48 -6.05 -7.13
N THR A 123 -9.57 -6.53 -7.98
CA THR A 123 -8.19 -6.81 -7.60
C THR A 123 -7.21 -5.99 -8.45
N HIS A 124 -6.24 -5.38 -7.78
CA HIS A 124 -5.19 -4.55 -8.37
C HIS A 124 -3.81 -5.01 -7.90
N VAL A 125 -2.88 -5.15 -8.83
CA VAL A 125 -1.46 -5.41 -8.51
C VAL A 125 -0.69 -4.10 -8.67
N PHE A 126 0.11 -3.76 -7.68
CA PHE A 126 0.96 -2.58 -7.71
C PHE A 126 2.33 -2.86 -7.09
N MET A 127 3.31 -1.99 -7.39
CA MET A 127 4.63 -2.04 -6.77
C MET A 127 4.69 -1.01 -5.66
N SER A 128 4.97 -1.44 -4.43
CA SER A 128 5.40 -0.56 -3.35
C SER A 128 6.90 -0.35 -3.48
N ASP A 129 7.35 0.90 -3.63
CA ASP A 129 8.75 1.24 -3.85
C ASP A 129 9.17 2.45 -3.02
N LEU A 130 10.48 2.63 -2.89
CA LEU A 130 11.04 3.77 -2.17
C LEU A 130 10.60 5.09 -2.82
N CYS A 131 10.19 6.04 -1.98
CA CYS A 131 9.90 7.37 -2.47
C CYS A 131 11.14 7.99 -3.11
N PRO A 132 11.00 8.63 -4.28
CA PRO A 132 12.11 9.37 -4.87
C PRO A 132 12.58 10.46 -3.88
N PRO A 133 13.88 10.78 -3.86
CA PRO A 133 14.35 11.90 -3.06
C PRO A 133 13.65 13.18 -3.52
N PRO A 134 13.39 14.14 -2.61
CA PRO A 134 12.85 15.42 -3.01
C PRO A 134 13.76 16.06 -4.08
N PRO A 135 13.19 16.82 -5.04
CA PRO A 135 13.98 17.51 -6.04
C PRO A 135 14.99 18.44 -5.35
N PRO A 136 16.17 18.65 -5.96
CA PRO A 136 17.14 19.59 -5.45
C PRO A 136 16.50 20.95 -5.24
N VAL A 137 16.73 21.54 -4.05
CA VAL A 137 16.21 22.87 -3.74
C VAL A 137 17.19 23.89 -4.35
N PRO A 138 16.78 24.67 -5.38
CA PRO A 138 17.65 25.69 -5.95
C PRO A 138 18.01 26.73 -4.91
N GLY A 139 19.25 27.17 -4.93
CA GLY A 139 19.72 28.26 -4.07
C GLY A 139 21.23 28.29 -3.98
N CYS A 140 21.76 29.37 -3.43
CA CYS A 140 23.17 29.52 -3.15
C CYS A 140 23.45 29.03 -1.72
N LEU A 141 24.47 28.19 -1.57
CA LEU A 141 24.95 27.74 -0.24
C LEU A 141 25.93 28.72 0.42
N ASP A 142 26.33 29.76 -0.29
CA ASP A 142 27.19 30.82 0.22
C ASP A 142 26.35 31.85 0.97
N ASP A 143 26.52 31.95 2.29
CA ASP A 143 25.77 32.81 3.18
C ASP A 143 26.06 34.30 3.05
N ASP A 144 27.08 34.69 2.28
CA ASP A 144 27.40 36.05 1.92
C ASP A 144 26.53 36.62 0.77
N TYR A 145 25.71 35.76 0.12
CA TYR A 145 24.83 36.18 -0.99
C TYR A 145 23.38 36.35 -0.55
N LEU A 146 22.68 37.30 -1.17
CA LEU A 146 21.26 37.55 -0.93
C LEU A 146 20.35 36.42 -1.28
N GLU A 147 20.77 35.52 -2.20
CA GLU A 147 20.05 34.32 -2.65
C GLU A 147 20.37 33.09 -1.79
N TYR A 148 21.03 33.27 -0.64
CA TYR A 148 21.35 32.16 0.24
C TYR A 148 20.10 31.37 0.63
N ASN A 149 20.16 30.07 0.39
CA ASN A 149 19.14 29.12 0.80
C ASN A 149 19.80 27.98 1.58
N PRO A 150 19.65 27.93 2.93
CA PRO A 150 20.27 26.89 3.75
C PRO A 150 19.75 25.48 3.46
N LEU A 151 18.64 25.34 2.69
CA LEU A 151 18.06 24.07 2.27
C LEU A 151 18.46 23.65 0.85
N ALA A 152 19.29 24.46 0.16
CA ALA A 152 19.79 24.09 -1.16
C ALA A 152 20.71 22.87 -1.08
N ASN A 153 20.66 21.98 -2.07
CA ASN A 153 21.44 20.75 -2.17
C ASN A 153 21.84 20.45 -3.63
#